data_c05f1c7f4015aa749b9db4159d234311
#
_entry.id   c05f1c7f4015aa749b9db4159d234311
#
_cell.length_a   1.000
_cell.length_b   1.000
_cell.length_c   1.000
_cell.angle_alpha   90.00
_cell.angle_beta   90.00
_cell.angle_gamma   90.00
#
_symmetry.space_group_name_H-M   'P 1'
#
loop_
_entity.id
_entity.type
_entity.pdbx_description
1 polymer ?
#
loop_
_entity_poly.entity_id
_entity_poly.type
_entity_poly.pdbx_seq_one_letter_code
_entity_poly.pdbx_strand_id
1 'polypeptide(L)'
;KLVMDGVQADYVQTFYPEDEILMYENSVGADAKKAEERGWSIITREELLSNPSKYILQQDYVNFYELMDLSSVITLYVHMDGAPLGDYDPSFGKMHRILDHMNIPYMNIGIGGHSRPYYLRTMLDTIAPHILVPLHSFRPEQVNTAHADKRILPEYGDCFAFENGEMILKKN
;
A
#
# COMPACT_ATOMS: atom_id res chain seq x y z
N LYS A 1 -5.76 8.93 18.97
CA LYS A 1 -4.70 7.91 18.97
C LYS A 1 -4.83 7.04 17.74
N LEU A 2 -3.73 6.43 17.28
CA LEU A 2 -3.72 5.47 16.21
C LEU A 2 -3.83 4.06 16.77
N VAL A 3 -4.79 3.29 16.27
CA VAL A 3 -4.97 1.88 16.59
C VAL A 3 -4.51 1.06 15.39
N MET A 4 -3.57 0.16 15.64
CA MET A 4 -3.02 -0.74 14.64
C MET A 4 -3.75 -2.07 14.69
N ASP A 5 -4.26 -2.49 13.54
CA ASP A 5 -4.83 -3.82 13.32
C ASP A 5 -4.14 -4.44 12.11
N GLY A 6 -2.93 -4.94 12.32
CA GLY A 6 -2.10 -5.59 11.31
C GLY A 6 -0.69 -5.03 11.15
N VAL A 7 -0.03 -5.47 10.13
CA VAL A 7 1.40 -5.71 9.95
C VAL A 7 2.29 -4.47 9.77
N GLN A 8 1.77 -3.28 9.54
CA GLN A 8 2.58 -2.16 9.05
C GLN A 8 3.20 -1.28 10.16
N ALA A 9 3.37 -1.85 11.35
CA ALA A 9 3.89 -1.15 12.52
C ALA A 9 5.24 -0.41 12.31
N ASP A 10 6.09 -0.94 11.42
CA ASP A 10 7.41 -0.35 11.18
C ASP A 10 7.34 1.00 10.42
N TYR A 11 6.29 1.22 9.64
CA TYR A 11 6.10 2.46 8.87
C TYR A 11 5.43 3.58 9.68
N VAL A 12 4.71 3.24 10.74
CA VAL A 12 3.91 4.18 11.53
C VAL A 12 4.78 5.01 12.46
N GLN A 13 5.90 4.47 12.91
CA GLN A 13 6.82 5.14 13.85
C GLN A 13 7.32 6.52 13.42
N THR A 14 7.35 6.78 12.12
CA THR A 14 7.83 8.07 11.58
C THR A 14 6.82 9.20 11.72
N PHE A 15 5.54 8.89 11.97
CA PHE A 15 4.45 9.87 11.90
C PHE A 15 3.65 10.02 13.19
N TYR A 16 3.72 9.05 14.09
CA TYR A 16 3.01 9.06 15.36
C TYR A 16 3.96 8.88 16.54
N PRO A 17 3.79 9.63 17.63
CA PRO A 17 4.48 9.36 18.89
C PRO A 17 4.14 7.95 19.39
N GLU A 18 5.14 7.25 19.92
CA GLU A 18 4.97 5.87 20.40
C GLU A 18 3.86 5.71 21.46
N ASP A 19 3.70 6.70 22.34
CA ASP A 19 2.66 6.73 23.37
C ASP A 19 1.23 7.01 22.83
N GLU A 20 1.13 7.33 21.56
CA GLU A 20 -0.14 7.48 20.86
C GLU A 20 -0.52 6.29 19.99
N ILE A 21 0.32 5.25 19.95
CA ILE A 21 0.07 4.02 19.20
C ILE A 21 -0.48 2.94 20.14
N LEU A 22 -1.56 2.32 19.70
CA LEU A 22 -2.22 1.21 20.39
C LEU A 22 -2.32 0.02 19.45
N MET A 23 -2.37 -1.19 19.99
CA MET A 23 -2.65 -2.41 19.21
C MET A 23 -4.08 -2.87 19.47
N TYR A 24 -4.80 -3.21 18.40
CA TYR A 24 -6.14 -3.77 18.53
C TYR A 24 -6.09 -5.19 19.12
N GLU A 25 -7.02 -5.51 20.00
CA GLU A 25 -7.00 -6.78 20.74
C GLU A 25 -7.05 -8.05 19.88
N ASN A 26 -7.62 -7.93 18.66
CA ASN A 26 -7.71 -9.05 17.74
C ASN A 26 -6.42 -9.28 16.93
N SER A 27 -5.47 -8.38 17.01
CA SER A 27 -4.18 -8.55 16.34
C SER A 27 -3.43 -9.74 16.92
N VAL A 28 -2.97 -10.65 16.07
CA VAL A 28 -2.37 -11.92 16.46
C VAL A 28 -1.01 -12.18 15.81
N GLY A 29 -0.29 -13.18 16.30
CA GLY A 29 0.95 -13.64 15.68
C GLY A 29 2.11 -12.65 15.81
N ALA A 30 2.74 -12.33 14.68
CA ALA A 30 3.92 -11.46 14.65
C ALA A 30 3.63 -10.03 15.11
N ASP A 31 2.41 -9.56 14.89
CA ASP A 31 2.01 -8.18 15.23
C ASP A 31 1.81 -8.01 16.73
N ALA A 32 1.14 -8.99 17.39
CA ALA A 32 1.02 -9.01 18.83
C ALA A 32 2.39 -9.05 19.52
N LYS A 33 3.32 -9.84 18.97
CA LYS A 33 4.68 -9.92 19.48
C LYS A 33 5.44 -8.59 19.31
N LYS A 34 5.31 -7.92 18.17
CA LYS A 34 5.91 -6.59 17.95
C LYS A 34 5.33 -5.54 18.90
N ALA A 35 4.03 -5.57 19.15
CA ALA A 35 3.39 -4.67 20.10
C ALA A 35 3.95 -4.87 21.52
N GLU A 36 4.10 -6.12 21.95
CA GLU A 36 4.69 -6.47 23.25
C GLU A 36 6.15 -5.98 23.34
N GLU A 37 6.97 -6.26 22.33
CA GLU A 37 8.38 -5.83 22.25
C GLU A 37 8.53 -4.29 22.32
N ARG A 38 7.55 -3.55 21.84
CA ARG A 38 7.51 -2.07 21.84
C ARG A 38 6.80 -1.49 23.05
N GLY A 39 6.16 -2.32 23.87
CA GLY A 39 5.39 -1.87 25.02
C GLY A 39 4.12 -1.10 24.65
N TRP A 40 3.54 -1.34 23.47
CA TRP A 40 2.28 -0.73 23.07
C TRP A 40 1.11 -1.28 23.90
N SER A 41 0.23 -0.40 24.30
CA SER A 41 -0.98 -0.80 25.02
C SER A 41 -1.97 -1.44 24.04
N ILE A 42 -2.71 -2.44 24.55
CA ILE A 42 -3.80 -3.07 23.81
C ILE A 42 -5.09 -2.28 24.07
N ILE A 43 -5.88 -2.07 23.01
CA ILE A 43 -7.22 -1.47 23.10
C ILE A 43 -8.27 -2.52 22.74
N THR A 44 -9.35 -2.55 23.49
CA THR A 44 -10.47 -3.47 23.29
C THR A 44 -11.50 -2.89 22.32
N ARG A 45 -12.32 -3.75 21.74
CA ARG A 45 -13.47 -3.36 20.92
C ARG A 45 -14.43 -2.46 21.71
N GLU A 46 -14.72 -2.80 22.94
CA GLU A 46 -15.61 -2.04 23.82
C GLU A 46 -15.10 -0.60 24.01
N GLU A 47 -13.81 -0.43 24.16
CA GLU A 47 -13.22 0.90 24.30
C GLU A 47 -13.30 1.69 23.01
N LEU A 48 -13.06 1.08 21.85
CA LEU A 48 -13.25 1.71 20.53
C LEU A 48 -14.70 2.15 20.33
N LEU A 49 -15.67 1.28 20.66
CA LEU A 49 -17.10 1.57 20.54
C LEU A 49 -17.56 2.71 21.48
N SER A 50 -16.97 2.78 22.68
CA SER A 50 -17.37 3.79 23.68
C SER A 50 -16.81 5.19 23.40
N ASN A 51 -15.69 5.30 22.69
CA ASN A 51 -15.01 6.58 22.45
C ASN A 51 -14.47 6.71 21.00
N PRO A 52 -15.25 6.45 19.96
CA PRO A 52 -14.75 6.28 18.60
C PRO A 52 -14.03 7.52 18.05
N SER A 53 -14.44 8.72 18.45
CA SER A 53 -13.85 9.98 18.00
C SER A 53 -12.40 10.21 18.45
N LYS A 54 -11.89 9.39 19.35
CA LYS A 54 -10.49 9.48 19.83
C LYS A 54 -9.51 8.69 19.00
N TYR A 55 -10.00 7.85 18.08
CA TYR A 55 -9.18 6.85 17.42
C TYR A 55 -9.25 6.94 15.89
N ILE A 56 -8.14 6.63 15.26
CA ILE A 56 -8.04 6.27 13.85
C ILE A 56 -7.62 4.81 13.85
N LEU A 57 -8.40 3.94 13.22
CA LEU A 57 -8.07 2.53 13.05
C LEU A 57 -7.35 2.32 11.73
N GLN A 58 -6.10 1.87 11.78
CA GLN A 58 -5.40 1.34 10.62
C GLN A 58 -5.67 -0.16 10.54
N GLN A 59 -6.16 -0.62 9.41
CA GLN A 59 -6.56 -2.01 9.22
C GLN A 59 -5.96 -2.58 7.94
N ASP A 60 -5.49 -3.81 8.02
CA ASP A 60 -5.11 -4.59 6.85
C ASP A 60 -6.36 -5.25 6.23
N TYR A 61 -6.37 -5.39 4.91
CA TYR A 61 -7.50 -5.99 4.20
C TYR A 61 -7.79 -7.44 4.62
N VAL A 62 -6.79 -8.19 5.10
CA VAL A 62 -7.00 -9.55 5.60
C VAL A 62 -7.96 -9.58 6.81
N ASN A 63 -7.98 -8.50 7.59
CA ASN A 63 -8.84 -8.34 8.76
C ASN A 63 -10.10 -7.50 8.48
N PHE A 64 -10.39 -7.24 7.21
CA PHE A 64 -11.48 -6.35 6.80
C PHE A 64 -12.85 -6.74 7.34
N TYR A 65 -13.08 -8.02 7.61
CA TYR A 65 -14.33 -8.51 8.20
C TYR A 65 -14.59 -7.98 9.63
N GLU A 66 -13.56 -7.55 10.35
CA GLU A 66 -13.68 -6.99 11.70
C GLU A 66 -14.40 -5.63 11.71
N LEU A 67 -14.43 -4.94 10.56
CA LEU A 67 -15.23 -3.72 10.43
C LEU A 67 -16.72 -3.94 10.67
N MET A 68 -17.22 -5.17 10.53
CA MET A 68 -18.62 -5.47 10.82
C MET A 68 -18.96 -5.19 12.28
N ASP A 69 -18.05 -5.53 13.19
CA ASP A 69 -18.24 -5.32 14.63
C ASP A 69 -18.13 -3.85 15.05
N LEU A 70 -17.49 -3.04 14.21
CA LEU A 70 -17.27 -1.60 14.44
C LEU A 70 -18.14 -0.72 13.54
N SER A 71 -18.96 -1.30 12.66
CA SER A 71 -19.69 -0.57 11.62
C SER A 71 -20.60 0.54 12.15
N SER A 72 -21.12 0.39 13.36
CA SER A 72 -21.98 1.39 13.99
C SER A 72 -21.27 2.71 14.37
N VAL A 73 -19.94 2.71 14.42
CA VAL A 73 -19.15 3.88 14.85
C VAL A 73 -18.17 4.37 13.77
N ILE A 74 -17.99 3.62 12.70
CA ILE A 74 -17.13 4.03 11.59
C ILE A 74 -17.84 5.10 10.76
N THR A 75 -17.24 6.26 10.64
CA THR A 75 -17.80 7.40 9.91
C THR A 75 -17.26 7.51 8.49
N LEU A 76 -16.09 6.93 8.21
CA LEU A 76 -15.42 6.97 6.92
C LEU A 76 -14.40 5.85 6.82
N TYR A 77 -14.36 5.17 5.68
CA TYR A 77 -13.28 4.29 5.29
C TYR A 77 -12.38 5.00 4.28
N VAL A 78 -11.11 5.17 4.63
CA VAL A 78 -10.11 5.80 3.77
C VAL A 78 -9.18 4.73 3.23
N HIS A 79 -9.22 4.49 1.92
CA HIS A 79 -8.30 3.59 1.24
C HIS A 79 -7.04 4.35 0.83
N MET A 80 -5.90 3.94 1.39
CA MET A 80 -4.61 4.61 1.21
C MET A 80 -3.62 3.69 0.50
N ASP A 81 -4.01 3.10 -0.60
CA ASP A 81 -3.22 2.11 -1.35
C ASP A 81 -3.08 0.74 -0.64
N GLY A 82 -2.42 -0.18 -1.29
CA GLY A 82 -2.32 -1.55 -0.82
C GLY A 82 -3.47 -2.42 -1.35
N ALA A 83 -3.55 -3.65 -0.87
CA ALA A 83 -4.63 -4.56 -1.27
C ALA A 83 -5.97 -4.13 -0.67
N PRO A 84 -7.07 -4.23 -1.43
CA PRO A 84 -7.16 -4.57 -2.84
C PRO A 84 -6.73 -3.40 -3.75
N LEU A 85 -5.99 -3.72 -4.82
CA LEU A 85 -5.21 -2.75 -5.61
C LEU A 85 -6.03 -1.85 -6.58
N GLY A 86 -7.34 -1.97 -6.62
CA GLY A 86 -8.21 -1.19 -7.51
C GLY A 86 -9.09 -2.06 -8.41
N ASP A 87 -9.73 -1.47 -9.42
CA ASP A 87 -10.80 -2.09 -10.22
C ASP A 87 -10.43 -3.42 -10.90
N TYR A 88 -9.17 -3.64 -11.16
CA TYR A 88 -8.68 -4.90 -11.75
C TYR A 88 -8.48 -6.03 -10.72
N ASP A 89 -8.55 -5.72 -9.44
CA ASP A 89 -8.50 -6.70 -8.35
C ASP A 89 -9.94 -7.10 -7.97
N PRO A 90 -10.32 -8.38 -8.11
CA PRO A 90 -11.67 -8.85 -7.76
C PRO A 90 -12.08 -8.53 -6.31
N SER A 91 -11.10 -8.41 -5.42
CA SER A 91 -11.32 -8.07 -4.02
C SER A 91 -11.76 -6.63 -3.82
N PHE A 92 -11.41 -5.72 -4.75
CA PHE A 92 -11.80 -4.31 -4.69
C PHE A 92 -13.32 -4.14 -4.76
N GLY A 93 -13.96 -4.80 -5.74
CA GLY A 93 -15.42 -4.79 -5.83
C GLY A 93 -16.10 -5.50 -4.65
N LYS A 94 -15.46 -6.50 -4.04
CA LYS A 94 -15.96 -7.13 -2.80
C LYS A 94 -15.91 -6.17 -1.63
N MET A 95 -14.81 -5.47 -1.44
CA MET A 95 -14.65 -4.44 -0.42
C MET A 95 -15.75 -3.38 -0.51
N HIS A 96 -15.98 -2.82 -1.69
CA HIS A 96 -17.02 -1.82 -1.90
C HIS A 96 -18.41 -2.33 -1.52
N ARG A 97 -18.79 -3.54 -1.97
CA ARG A 97 -20.10 -4.12 -1.61
C ARG A 97 -20.30 -4.29 -0.11
N ILE A 98 -19.23 -4.64 0.63
CA ILE A 98 -19.28 -4.77 2.08
C ILE A 98 -19.45 -3.40 2.74
N LEU A 99 -18.68 -2.40 2.32
CA LEU A 99 -18.79 -1.04 2.82
C LEU A 99 -20.18 -0.45 2.56
N ASP A 100 -20.71 -0.64 1.36
CA ASP A 100 -22.07 -0.21 0.99
C ASP A 100 -23.13 -0.88 1.87
N HIS A 101 -23.00 -2.19 2.11
CA HIS A 101 -23.92 -2.92 2.99
C HIS A 101 -23.90 -2.42 4.42
N MET A 102 -22.74 -1.99 4.90
CA MET A 102 -22.57 -1.42 6.22
C MET A 102 -22.87 0.09 6.28
N ASN A 103 -23.23 0.73 5.16
CA ASN A 103 -23.40 2.17 5.01
C ASN A 103 -22.16 2.98 5.46
N ILE A 104 -20.96 2.45 5.22
CA ILE A 104 -19.72 3.15 5.52
C ILE A 104 -19.28 3.93 4.27
N PRO A 105 -19.19 5.27 4.35
CA PRO A 105 -18.66 6.08 3.25
C PRO A 105 -17.23 5.71 2.92
N TYR A 106 -16.89 5.73 1.64
CA TYR A 106 -15.57 5.40 1.12
C TYR A 106 -14.88 6.61 0.51
N MET A 107 -13.58 6.74 0.74
CA MET A 107 -12.71 7.72 0.10
C MET A 107 -11.39 7.07 -0.29
N ASN A 108 -10.93 7.31 -1.51
CA ASN A 108 -9.59 6.93 -1.95
C ASN A 108 -8.68 8.17 -1.94
N ILE A 109 -7.60 8.13 -1.18
CA ILE A 109 -6.57 9.19 -1.16
C ILE A 109 -5.17 8.64 -1.43
N GLY A 110 -5.07 7.39 -1.81
CA GLY A 110 -3.81 6.77 -2.18
C GLY A 110 -3.27 7.28 -3.51
N ILE A 111 -1.96 7.22 -3.67
CA ILE A 111 -1.24 7.49 -4.91
C ILE A 111 -0.53 6.25 -5.46
N GLY A 112 -0.87 5.07 -4.94
CA GLY A 112 -0.42 3.77 -5.42
C GLY A 112 1.01 3.40 -5.03
N GLY A 113 1.65 4.12 -4.11
CA GLY A 113 3.08 3.92 -3.81
C GLY A 113 3.98 4.10 -5.05
N HIS A 114 3.39 4.47 -6.18
CA HIS A 114 4.08 4.67 -7.46
C HIS A 114 4.29 6.16 -7.72
N SER A 115 5.37 6.46 -8.41
CA SER A 115 5.65 7.82 -8.83
C SER A 115 4.61 8.32 -9.86
N ARG A 116 4.13 9.55 -9.71
CA ARG A 116 3.30 10.17 -10.76
C ARG A 116 4.12 10.33 -12.04
N PRO A 117 3.50 10.30 -13.22
CA PRO A 117 4.20 10.39 -14.50
C PRO A 117 5.16 11.59 -14.61
N TYR A 118 4.78 12.73 -14.04
CA TYR A 118 5.63 13.92 -14.02
C TYR A 118 6.94 13.68 -13.25
N TYR A 119 6.86 13.13 -12.04
CA TYR A 119 8.06 12.88 -11.21
C TYR A 119 8.92 11.76 -11.78
N LEU A 120 8.28 10.72 -12.36
CA LEU A 120 8.98 9.65 -13.05
C LEU A 120 9.80 10.22 -14.22
N ARG A 121 9.21 11.10 -15.02
CA ARG A 121 9.88 11.75 -16.11
C ARG A 121 11.05 12.63 -15.62
N THR A 122 10.82 13.46 -14.63
CA THR A 122 11.88 14.30 -14.03
C THR A 122 13.03 13.44 -13.51
N MET A 123 12.75 12.32 -12.86
CA MET A 123 13.76 11.37 -12.41
C MET A 123 14.56 10.80 -13.58
N LEU A 124 13.90 10.33 -14.63
CA LEU A 124 14.55 9.78 -15.82
C LEU A 124 15.40 10.82 -16.54
N ASP A 125 14.91 12.04 -16.68
CA ASP A 125 15.66 13.15 -17.31
C ASP A 125 16.89 13.54 -16.47
N THR A 126 16.81 13.41 -15.14
CA THR A 126 17.94 13.67 -14.22
C THR A 126 18.97 12.56 -14.26
N ILE A 127 18.54 11.30 -14.28
CA ILE A 127 19.43 10.12 -14.34
C ILE A 127 20.12 10.03 -15.69
N ALA A 128 19.42 10.43 -16.78
CA ALA A 128 19.89 10.31 -18.16
C ALA A 128 20.48 8.91 -18.45
N PRO A 129 19.67 7.84 -18.34
CA PRO A 129 20.18 6.48 -18.41
C PRO A 129 20.67 6.13 -19.83
N HIS A 130 21.79 5.43 -19.93
CA HIS A 130 22.24 4.88 -21.22
C HIS A 130 21.19 3.87 -21.77
N ILE A 131 20.69 2.98 -20.91
CA ILE A 131 19.66 2.02 -21.28
C ILE A 131 18.45 2.20 -20.35
N LEU A 132 17.27 2.41 -20.91
CA LEU A 132 16.00 2.49 -20.21
C LEU A 132 15.19 1.21 -20.43
N VAL A 133 14.85 0.50 -19.35
CA VAL A 133 14.01 -0.69 -19.39
C VAL A 133 12.81 -0.49 -18.47
N PRO A 134 11.67 -0.01 -18.99
CA PRO A 134 10.47 0.14 -18.20
C PRO A 134 9.87 -1.23 -17.84
N LEU A 135 9.74 -1.48 -16.54
CA LEU A 135 9.13 -2.69 -16.00
C LEU A 135 7.96 -2.33 -15.08
N HIS A 136 7.10 -3.29 -14.79
CA HIS A 136 5.99 -3.15 -13.86
C HIS A 136 5.08 -1.95 -14.20
N SER A 137 4.69 -1.84 -15.46
CA SER A 137 3.82 -0.78 -15.98
C SER A 137 2.77 -1.35 -16.93
N PHE A 138 1.54 -0.79 -16.89
CA PHE A 138 0.50 -1.10 -17.88
C PHE A 138 0.78 -0.48 -19.26
N ARG A 139 1.61 0.56 -19.29
CA ARG A 139 1.94 1.33 -20.49
C ARG A 139 3.44 1.61 -20.55
N PRO A 140 4.28 0.55 -20.59
CA PRO A 140 5.73 0.71 -20.58
C PRO A 140 6.23 1.52 -21.77
N GLU A 141 5.49 1.50 -22.89
CA GLU A 141 5.78 2.29 -24.09
C GLU A 141 5.66 3.81 -23.88
N GLN A 142 4.93 4.25 -22.85
CA GLN A 142 4.80 5.67 -22.50
C GLN A 142 5.92 6.17 -21.59
N VAL A 143 6.64 5.26 -20.94
CA VAL A 143 7.77 5.61 -20.10
C VAL A 143 8.98 5.90 -20.99
N ASN A 144 9.34 7.16 -21.12
CA ASN A 144 10.41 7.60 -22.01
C ASN A 144 11.09 8.88 -21.50
N THR A 145 12.34 9.08 -21.92
CA THR A 145 13.11 10.30 -21.76
C THR A 145 13.92 10.55 -23.03
N ALA A 146 14.15 11.81 -23.36
CA ALA A 146 15.01 12.20 -24.50
C ALA A 146 16.50 11.94 -24.20
N HIS A 147 16.85 11.64 -22.97
CA HIS A 147 18.22 11.46 -22.50
C HIS A 147 18.66 9.98 -22.42
N ALA A 148 17.79 9.03 -22.76
CA ALA A 148 18.18 7.63 -22.87
C ALA A 148 18.70 7.34 -24.29
N ASP A 149 19.87 6.70 -24.39
CA ASP A 149 20.44 6.33 -25.69
C ASP A 149 19.64 5.16 -26.29
N LYS A 150 19.15 4.27 -25.45
CA LYS A 150 18.42 3.07 -25.86
C LYS A 150 17.26 2.78 -24.91
N ARG A 151 16.10 2.43 -25.46
CA ARG A 151 14.97 1.90 -24.70
C ARG A 151 14.66 0.47 -25.13
N ILE A 152 14.51 -0.42 -24.16
CA ILE A 152 14.17 -1.82 -24.38
C ILE A 152 12.82 -2.09 -23.69
N LEU A 153 11.89 -2.68 -24.42
CA LEU A 153 10.61 -3.15 -23.93
C LEU A 153 10.62 -4.68 -23.93
N PRO A 154 10.96 -5.32 -22.80
CA PRO A 154 11.04 -6.78 -22.72
C PRO A 154 9.68 -7.43 -22.89
N GLU A 155 9.65 -8.60 -23.51
CA GLU A 155 8.49 -9.49 -23.50
C GLU A 155 8.63 -10.54 -22.37
N TYR A 156 7.51 -11.15 -22.02
CA TYR A 156 7.52 -12.20 -21.01
C TYR A 156 8.39 -13.39 -21.47
N GLY A 157 9.36 -13.75 -20.63
CA GLY A 157 10.30 -14.84 -20.92
C GLY A 157 11.59 -14.39 -21.57
N ASP A 158 11.73 -13.11 -21.95
CA ASP A 158 13.00 -12.58 -22.45
C ASP A 158 14.10 -12.70 -21.38
N CYS A 159 15.25 -13.16 -21.82
CA CYS A 159 16.45 -13.25 -21.00
C CYS A 159 17.53 -12.35 -21.57
N PHE A 160 18.08 -11.47 -20.76
CA PHE A 160 19.11 -10.53 -21.18
C PHE A 160 20.41 -10.78 -20.41
N ALA A 161 21.54 -10.61 -21.09
CA ALA A 161 22.84 -10.44 -20.45
C ALA A 161 23.28 -8.98 -20.54
N PHE A 162 24.00 -8.55 -19.53
CA PHE A 162 24.61 -7.22 -19.50
C PHE A 162 26.12 -7.38 -19.74
N GLU A 163 26.60 -6.97 -20.90
CA GLU A 163 27.98 -7.13 -21.34
C GLU A 163 28.54 -5.83 -21.91
N ASN A 164 29.66 -5.36 -21.39
CA ASN A 164 30.33 -4.13 -21.84
C ASN A 164 29.44 -2.87 -21.87
N GLY A 165 28.51 -2.74 -20.91
CA GLY A 165 27.59 -1.62 -20.88
C GLY A 165 26.34 -1.77 -21.77
N GLU A 166 26.24 -2.88 -22.50
CA GLU A 166 25.11 -3.19 -23.38
C GLU A 166 24.22 -4.29 -22.81
N MET A 167 22.93 -4.19 -23.07
CA MET A 167 21.93 -5.19 -22.74
C MET A 167 21.59 -6.03 -23.98
N ILE A 168 21.97 -7.30 -23.98
CA ILE A 168 21.90 -8.20 -25.11
C ILE A 168 20.86 -9.28 -24.86
N LEU A 169 19.86 -9.40 -25.74
CA LEU A 169 18.87 -10.47 -25.68
C LEU A 169 19.55 -11.81 -25.95
N LYS A 170 19.46 -12.72 -25.00
CA LYS A 170 19.90 -14.11 -25.19
C LYS A 170 18.75 -14.91 -25.82
N LYS A 171 18.99 -15.42 -27.02
CA LYS A 171 18.09 -16.40 -27.64
C LYS A 171 18.23 -17.72 -26.91
N ASN A 172 17.12 -18.24 -26.40
CA ASN A 172 17.05 -19.65 -25.95
C ASN A 172 17.16 -20.61 -27.11
#